data_33b87d23f1328b6509b335eb5d6e4eb2
#
_entry.id   33b87d23f1328b6509b335eb5d6e4eb2
#
_cell.length_a   1.000
_cell.length_b   1.000
_cell.length_c   1.000
_cell.angle_alpha   90.00
_cell.angle_beta   90.00
_cell.angle_gamma   90.00
#
_symmetry.space_group_name_H-M   'P 1'
#
loop_
_entity.id
_entity.type
_entity.pdbx_description
1 polymer ?
#
loop_
_entity_poly.entity_id
_entity_poly.type
_entity_poly.pdbx_seq_one_letter_code
_entity_poly.pdbx_strand_id
1 'polypeptide(L)'
;MEHDLEVLKEHTADKQQPFAAVLACADSRVPVELIFDQTIGHIFVARVAGNMVTPEIIATLEYGVAVLGVKVLLVLGHTNCGAVKAAMKSDTVPGQISVLYKHLRPAVEKSGGSLDKAISLNAEHQAELLRTSSTVVRDALKGGKVKVVSGVYDLASGEVTVK
;
A
#
# COMPACT_ATOMS: atom_id res chain seq x y z
N MET A 1 -20.08 -9.81 4.49
CA MET A 1 -18.76 -10.48 4.62
C MET A 1 -18.95 -11.76 5.42
N GLU A 2 -18.43 -12.89 4.95
CA GLU A 2 -18.38 -14.12 5.74
C GLU A 2 -17.36 -13.96 6.87
N HIS A 3 -17.77 -14.16 8.11
CA HIS A 3 -16.93 -14.02 9.30
C HIS A 3 -16.72 -15.35 10.04
N ASP A 4 -17.32 -16.44 9.56
CA ASP A 4 -17.10 -17.75 10.14
C ASP A 4 -15.70 -18.26 9.76
N LEU A 5 -14.78 -18.19 10.72
CA LEU A 5 -13.38 -18.52 10.50
C LEU A 5 -13.19 -20.01 10.11
N GLU A 6 -14.06 -20.92 10.55
CA GLU A 6 -13.97 -22.33 10.19
C GLU A 6 -14.31 -22.53 8.72
N VAL A 7 -15.37 -21.90 8.23
CA VAL A 7 -15.76 -21.93 6.81
C VAL A 7 -14.67 -21.31 5.93
N LEU A 8 -14.09 -20.18 6.35
CA LEU A 8 -13.01 -19.52 5.62
C LEU A 8 -11.76 -20.38 5.55
N LYS A 9 -11.38 -21.08 6.62
CA LYS A 9 -10.24 -22.00 6.63
C LYS A 9 -10.41 -23.15 5.66
N GLU A 10 -11.56 -23.79 5.62
CA GLU A 10 -11.84 -24.89 4.71
C GLU A 10 -11.63 -24.51 3.23
N HIS A 11 -11.96 -23.27 2.87
CA HIS A 11 -11.84 -22.79 1.49
C HIS A 11 -10.48 -22.21 1.12
N THR A 12 -9.68 -21.81 2.10
CA THR A 12 -8.45 -21.04 1.88
C THR A 12 -7.16 -21.71 2.39
N ALA A 13 -7.25 -22.84 3.12
CA ALA A 13 -6.09 -23.50 3.71
C ALA A 13 -5.05 -23.91 2.66
N ASP A 14 -5.48 -24.46 1.53
CA ASP A 14 -4.59 -25.00 0.51
C ASP A 14 -4.07 -23.96 -0.48
N LYS A 15 -4.82 -22.86 -0.69
CA LYS A 15 -4.47 -21.84 -1.70
C LYS A 15 -5.09 -20.49 -1.39
N GLN A 16 -4.42 -19.44 -1.87
CA GLN A 16 -4.98 -18.09 -1.93
C GLN A 16 -5.29 -17.71 -3.38
N GLN A 17 -6.33 -16.92 -3.58
CA GLN A 17 -6.75 -16.43 -4.90
C GLN A 17 -7.12 -14.94 -4.81
N PRO A 18 -6.18 -14.05 -4.46
CA PRO A 18 -6.48 -12.64 -4.34
C PRO A 18 -6.75 -12.03 -5.72
N PHE A 19 -7.73 -11.15 -5.79
CA PHE A 19 -7.98 -10.36 -7.02
C PHE A 19 -7.18 -9.06 -7.04
N ALA A 20 -6.73 -8.57 -5.87
CA ALA A 20 -5.98 -7.34 -5.71
C ALA A 20 -4.80 -7.51 -4.75
N ALA A 21 -3.77 -6.68 -4.92
CA ALA A 21 -2.72 -6.49 -3.92
C ALA A 21 -2.72 -5.04 -3.45
N VAL A 22 -2.50 -4.84 -2.15
CA VAL A 22 -2.50 -3.53 -1.52
C VAL A 22 -1.19 -3.32 -0.76
N LEU A 23 -0.48 -2.22 -1.09
CA LEU A 23 0.61 -1.70 -0.29
C LEU A 23 0.04 -0.63 0.65
N ALA A 24 -0.02 -0.92 1.94
CA ALA A 24 -0.56 -0.02 2.96
C ALA A 24 0.47 0.34 4.04
N CYS A 25 0.11 1.34 4.85
CA CYS A 25 0.88 1.65 6.05
C CYS A 25 0.75 0.52 7.09
N ALA A 26 1.81 0.35 7.90
CA ALA A 26 1.79 -0.54 9.07
C ALA A 26 0.93 0.00 10.23
N ASP A 27 0.36 1.19 10.12
CA ASP A 27 -0.52 1.81 11.13
C ASP A 27 -1.67 0.87 11.51
N SER A 28 -1.84 0.63 12.82
CA SER A 28 -2.82 -0.31 13.35
C SER A 28 -4.28 0.06 13.04
N ARG A 29 -4.54 1.31 12.64
CA ARG A 29 -5.86 1.83 12.26
C ARG A 29 -6.20 1.58 10.78
N VAL A 30 -5.33 0.90 10.03
CA VAL A 30 -5.48 0.64 8.59
C VAL A 30 -5.60 -0.87 8.34
N PRO A 31 -6.70 -1.52 8.78
CA PRO A 31 -6.96 -2.94 8.52
C PRO A 31 -7.52 -3.08 7.10
N VAL A 32 -6.66 -3.39 6.13
CA VAL A 32 -6.97 -3.34 4.69
C VAL A 32 -8.21 -4.17 4.34
N GLU A 33 -8.31 -5.37 4.86
CA GLU A 33 -9.43 -6.27 4.57
C GLU A 33 -10.77 -5.68 5.06
N LEU A 34 -10.78 -5.06 6.24
CA LEU A 34 -11.99 -4.41 6.77
C LEU A 34 -12.35 -3.15 5.99
N ILE A 35 -11.36 -2.36 5.58
CA ILE A 35 -11.58 -1.12 4.80
C ILE A 35 -12.31 -1.43 3.49
N PHE A 36 -11.97 -2.55 2.84
CA PHE A 36 -12.55 -2.93 1.55
C PHE A 36 -13.66 -3.98 1.65
N ASP A 37 -14.14 -4.27 2.86
CA ASP A 37 -15.18 -5.30 3.10
C ASP A 37 -14.84 -6.65 2.45
N GLN A 38 -13.58 -7.08 2.60
CA GLN A 38 -13.08 -8.32 2.05
C GLN A 38 -12.75 -9.34 3.13
N THR A 39 -12.81 -10.61 2.75
CA THR A 39 -12.51 -11.72 3.65
C THR A 39 -11.15 -12.34 3.36
N ILE A 40 -10.78 -13.37 4.11
CA ILE A 40 -9.51 -14.11 3.99
C ILE A 40 -9.30 -14.60 2.56
N GLY A 41 -8.09 -14.40 2.04
CA GLY A 41 -7.68 -14.89 0.72
C GLY A 41 -8.01 -13.98 -0.46
N HIS A 42 -8.79 -12.91 -0.27
CA HIS A 42 -9.24 -12.02 -1.34
C HIS A 42 -8.25 -10.90 -1.69
N ILE A 43 -7.49 -10.41 -0.72
CA ILE A 43 -6.50 -9.34 -0.91
C ILE A 43 -5.12 -9.82 -0.47
N PHE A 44 -4.12 -9.61 -1.30
CA PHE A 44 -2.72 -9.80 -0.97
C PHE A 44 -2.14 -8.51 -0.39
N VAL A 45 -1.74 -8.49 0.89
CA VAL A 45 -1.41 -7.26 1.60
C VAL A 45 0.08 -7.20 1.93
N ALA A 46 0.73 -6.12 1.50
CA ALA A 46 2.05 -5.70 1.97
C ALA A 46 1.92 -4.45 2.83
N ARG A 47 2.60 -4.40 3.98
CA ARG A 47 2.51 -3.27 4.91
C ARG A 47 3.88 -2.84 5.41
N VAL A 48 4.11 -1.54 5.35
CA VAL A 48 5.31 -0.89 5.91
C VAL A 48 4.96 0.54 6.32
N ALA A 49 5.60 1.07 7.36
CA ALA A 49 5.34 2.44 7.81
C ALA A 49 5.52 3.45 6.66
N GLY A 50 4.49 4.26 6.40
CA GLY A 50 4.48 5.22 5.30
C GLY A 50 4.22 4.60 3.92
N ASN A 51 3.72 3.37 3.83
CA ASN A 51 3.36 2.67 2.57
C ASN A 51 4.39 2.85 1.45
N MET A 52 5.66 2.79 1.78
CA MET A 52 6.77 3.06 0.86
C MET A 52 7.22 1.81 0.10
N VAL A 53 7.74 2.03 -1.10
CA VAL A 53 8.32 1.00 -1.95
C VAL A 53 9.79 0.79 -1.59
N THR A 54 10.14 -0.46 -1.24
CA THR A 54 11.51 -0.95 -1.05
C THR A 54 11.72 -2.18 -1.93
N PRO A 55 12.97 -2.67 -2.10
CA PRO A 55 13.20 -3.89 -2.88
C PRO A 55 12.36 -5.09 -2.42
N GLU A 56 12.19 -5.29 -1.13
CA GLU A 56 11.38 -6.40 -0.57
C GLU A 56 9.89 -6.21 -0.84
N ILE A 57 9.41 -4.97 -0.80
CA ILE A 57 8.02 -4.64 -1.15
C ILE A 57 7.79 -4.86 -2.65
N ILE A 58 8.74 -4.45 -3.51
CA ILE A 58 8.66 -4.73 -4.95
C ILE A 58 8.55 -6.24 -5.18
N ALA A 59 9.47 -7.03 -4.63
CA ALA A 59 9.48 -8.48 -4.80
C ALA A 59 8.16 -9.12 -4.31
N THR A 60 7.63 -8.65 -3.19
CA THR A 60 6.34 -9.10 -2.65
C THR A 60 5.19 -8.82 -3.63
N LEU A 61 5.13 -7.61 -4.17
CA LEU A 61 4.07 -7.23 -5.10
C LEU A 61 4.23 -7.88 -6.49
N GLU A 62 5.47 -8.10 -6.93
CA GLU A 62 5.76 -8.90 -8.13
C GLU A 62 5.24 -10.33 -8.01
N TYR A 63 5.38 -10.95 -6.83
CA TYR A 63 4.78 -12.25 -6.56
C TYR A 63 3.26 -12.21 -6.71
N GLY A 64 2.61 -11.18 -6.18
CA GLY A 64 1.17 -10.96 -6.36
C GLY A 64 0.76 -10.90 -7.84
N VAL A 65 1.52 -10.18 -8.66
CA VAL A 65 1.24 -10.02 -10.08
C VAL A 65 1.56 -11.27 -10.89
N ALA A 66 2.79 -11.79 -10.75
CA ALA A 66 3.31 -12.84 -11.62
C ALA A 66 2.82 -14.24 -11.24
N VAL A 67 2.65 -14.51 -9.94
CA VAL A 67 2.30 -15.84 -9.42
C VAL A 67 0.82 -15.93 -9.07
N LEU A 68 0.29 -14.94 -8.35
CA LEU A 68 -1.11 -14.96 -7.91
C LEU A 68 -2.08 -14.34 -8.94
N GLY A 69 -1.58 -13.59 -9.91
CA GLY A 69 -2.36 -13.05 -11.00
C GLY A 69 -3.34 -11.94 -10.59
N VAL A 70 -3.01 -11.16 -9.56
CA VAL A 70 -3.83 -10.02 -9.13
C VAL A 70 -4.06 -9.03 -10.28
N LYS A 71 -5.24 -8.42 -10.30
CA LYS A 71 -5.66 -7.50 -11.36
C LYS A 71 -5.46 -6.03 -11.02
N VAL A 72 -5.28 -5.72 -9.74
CA VAL A 72 -5.07 -4.36 -9.23
C VAL A 72 -3.95 -4.36 -8.20
N LEU A 73 -3.04 -3.39 -8.34
CA LEU A 73 -2.11 -2.98 -7.30
C LEU A 73 -2.57 -1.61 -6.79
N LEU A 74 -2.94 -1.52 -5.53
CA LEU A 74 -3.30 -0.27 -4.86
C LEU A 74 -2.20 0.13 -3.89
N VAL A 75 -1.70 1.35 -4.01
CA VAL A 75 -0.89 2.00 -2.97
C VAL A 75 -1.80 2.87 -2.11
N LEU A 76 -2.01 2.44 -0.88
CA LEU A 76 -2.96 3.05 0.05
C LEU A 76 -2.24 3.87 1.12
N GLY A 77 -2.31 5.20 1.00
CA GLY A 77 -2.01 6.13 2.08
C GLY A 77 -3.18 6.24 3.06
N HIS A 78 -3.00 6.96 4.15
CA HIS A 78 -4.08 7.25 5.08
C HIS A 78 -3.89 8.61 5.73
N THR A 79 -4.98 9.27 6.10
CA THR A 79 -4.93 10.55 6.81
C THR A 79 -4.20 10.41 8.15
N ASN A 80 -3.55 11.47 8.60
CA ASN A 80 -2.87 11.52 9.88
C ASN A 80 -1.71 10.51 10.05
N CYS A 81 -1.01 10.16 8.97
CA CYS A 81 0.09 9.20 8.95
C CYS A 81 1.28 9.67 9.80
N GLY A 82 1.64 8.88 10.83
CA GLY A 82 2.74 9.18 11.73
C GLY A 82 4.11 9.21 11.05
N ALA A 83 4.36 8.31 10.10
CA ALA A 83 5.61 8.25 9.35
C ALA A 83 5.82 9.49 8.47
N VAL A 84 4.77 9.96 7.79
CA VAL A 84 4.83 11.18 6.98
C VAL A 84 5.03 12.41 7.87
N LYS A 85 4.30 12.50 9.00
CA LYS A 85 4.51 13.57 10.00
C LYS A 85 5.96 13.64 10.50
N ALA A 86 6.54 12.49 10.85
CA ALA A 86 7.90 12.41 11.32
C ALA A 86 8.90 12.86 10.24
N ALA A 87 8.70 12.42 8.99
CA ALA A 87 9.52 12.84 7.86
C ALA A 87 9.42 14.36 7.58
N MET A 88 8.25 14.96 7.75
CA MET A 88 8.06 16.42 7.61
C MET A 88 8.82 17.22 8.66
N LYS A 89 8.85 16.74 9.90
CA LYS A 89 9.59 17.40 10.97
C LYS A 89 11.11 17.22 10.84
N SER A 90 11.55 16.11 10.24
CA SER A 90 12.96 15.71 10.12
C SER A 90 13.68 15.65 11.49
N ASP A 91 12.95 15.35 12.55
CA ASP A 91 13.48 15.27 13.89
C ASP A 91 14.49 14.12 14.03
N THR A 92 15.41 14.25 14.98
CA THR A 92 16.26 13.13 15.38
C THR A 92 15.41 12.06 16.03
N VAL A 93 15.51 10.83 15.52
CA VAL A 93 14.73 9.68 15.98
C VAL A 93 15.66 8.53 16.36
N PRO A 94 15.25 7.65 17.30
CA PRO A 94 16.10 6.54 17.73
C PRO A 94 16.22 5.45 16.67
N GLY A 95 17.34 4.74 16.70
CA GLY A 95 17.59 3.55 15.88
C GLY A 95 17.49 3.80 14.38
N GLN A 96 16.77 2.93 13.68
CA GLN A 96 16.66 2.93 12.22
C GLN A 96 15.45 3.72 11.68
N ILE A 97 14.69 4.40 12.53
CA ILE A 97 13.45 5.10 12.10
C ILE A 97 13.72 6.12 11.00
N SER A 98 14.86 6.81 11.04
CA SER A 98 15.26 7.80 10.03
C SER A 98 15.41 7.23 8.62
N VAL A 99 15.60 5.93 8.48
CA VAL A 99 15.64 5.27 7.14
C VAL A 99 14.36 5.49 6.35
N LEU A 100 13.22 5.64 7.04
CA LEU A 100 11.93 5.92 6.40
C LEU A 100 11.91 7.26 5.68
N TYR A 101 12.62 8.26 6.20
CA TYR A 101 12.54 9.65 5.71
C TYR A 101 13.00 9.80 4.26
N LYS A 102 14.03 9.07 3.84
CA LYS A 102 14.54 9.15 2.46
C LYS A 102 13.48 8.75 1.42
N HIS A 103 12.60 7.80 1.77
CA HIS A 103 11.53 7.34 0.89
C HIS A 103 10.34 8.30 0.83
N LEU A 104 10.10 9.02 1.93
CA LEU A 104 8.98 9.95 2.07
C LEU A 104 9.32 11.37 1.62
N ARG A 105 10.62 11.73 1.62
CA ARG A 105 11.12 13.07 1.31
C ARG A 105 10.60 13.64 0.00
N PRO A 106 10.57 12.90 -1.15
CA PRO A 106 10.09 13.47 -2.42
C PRO A 106 8.65 14.01 -2.34
N ALA A 107 7.78 13.36 -1.58
CA ALA A 107 6.42 13.80 -1.36
C ALA A 107 6.34 14.98 -0.37
N VAL A 108 7.12 14.92 0.70
CA VAL A 108 7.19 15.99 1.70
C VAL A 108 7.66 17.30 1.08
N GLU A 109 8.72 17.29 0.29
CA GLU A 109 9.26 18.49 -0.38
C GLU A 109 8.23 19.15 -1.32
N LYS A 110 7.43 18.34 -2.02
CA LYS A 110 6.40 18.82 -2.93
C LYS A 110 5.08 19.25 -2.25
N SER A 111 4.92 18.94 -0.97
CA SER A 111 3.67 19.15 -0.24
C SER A 111 3.41 20.63 0.12
N GLY A 112 4.45 21.46 0.12
CA GLY A 112 4.35 22.84 0.59
C GLY A 112 4.00 22.95 2.07
N GLY A 113 4.38 21.96 2.89
CA GLY A 113 4.10 21.92 4.33
C GLY A 113 2.74 21.34 4.72
N SER A 114 1.90 20.94 3.75
CA SER A 114 0.62 20.29 4.03
C SER A 114 0.77 18.80 4.23
N LEU A 115 0.32 18.29 5.38
CA LEU A 115 0.37 16.86 5.71
C LEU A 115 -0.51 16.05 4.75
N ASP A 116 -1.75 16.48 4.51
CA ASP A 116 -2.68 15.75 3.65
C ASP A 116 -2.18 15.68 2.20
N LYS A 117 -1.58 16.78 1.74
CA LYS A 117 -0.93 16.81 0.43
C LYS A 117 0.30 15.90 0.38
N ALA A 118 1.11 15.87 1.44
CA ALA A 118 2.27 14.97 1.52
C ALA A 118 1.84 13.49 1.49
N ILE A 119 0.78 13.13 2.19
CA ILE A 119 0.22 11.77 2.20
C ILE A 119 -0.27 11.36 0.80
N SER A 120 -1.04 12.23 0.15
CA SER A 120 -1.55 11.98 -1.20
C SER A 120 -0.42 11.84 -2.23
N LEU A 121 0.51 12.78 -2.24
CA LEU A 121 1.69 12.75 -3.12
C LEU A 121 2.59 11.55 -2.85
N ASN A 122 2.69 11.09 -1.58
CA ASN A 122 3.43 9.87 -1.27
C ASN A 122 2.77 8.66 -1.90
N ALA A 123 1.47 8.46 -1.76
CA ALA A 123 0.77 7.35 -2.37
C ALA A 123 0.95 7.33 -3.91
N GLU A 124 0.84 8.49 -4.56
CA GLU A 124 1.06 8.64 -6.00
C GLU A 124 2.51 8.34 -6.40
N HIS A 125 3.49 8.86 -5.66
CA HIS A 125 4.91 8.64 -5.90
C HIS A 125 5.29 7.16 -5.76
N GLN A 126 4.81 6.48 -4.72
CA GLN A 126 5.09 5.06 -4.51
C GLN A 126 4.42 4.20 -5.60
N ALA A 127 3.22 4.55 -6.06
CA ALA A 127 2.59 3.88 -7.20
C ALA A 127 3.40 4.06 -8.49
N GLU A 128 3.96 5.25 -8.73
CA GLU A 128 4.83 5.49 -9.87
C GLU A 128 6.17 4.72 -9.78
N LEU A 129 6.74 4.60 -8.58
CA LEU A 129 7.92 3.76 -8.37
C LEU A 129 7.63 2.30 -8.72
N LEU A 130 6.47 1.74 -8.38
CA LEU A 130 6.09 0.38 -8.77
C LEU A 130 6.02 0.24 -10.30
N ARG A 131 5.45 1.22 -11.00
CA ARG A 131 5.35 1.21 -12.48
C ARG A 131 6.72 1.27 -13.16
N THR A 132 7.67 1.99 -12.58
CA THR A 132 8.96 2.29 -13.22
C THR A 132 10.09 1.37 -12.76
N SER A 133 10.09 0.94 -11.50
CA SER A 133 11.19 0.16 -10.91
C SER A 133 11.01 -1.36 -11.07
N SER A 134 9.78 -1.84 -11.30
CA SER A 134 9.50 -3.26 -11.51
C SER A 134 9.31 -3.59 -12.99
N THR A 135 10.13 -4.46 -13.53
CA THR A 135 9.95 -4.99 -14.89
C THR A 135 8.69 -5.84 -15.00
N VAL A 136 8.40 -6.64 -13.97
CA VAL A 136 7.20 -7.51 -13.90
C VAL A 136 5.93 -6.67 -13.93
N VAL A 137 5.84 -5.66 -13.07
CA VAL A 137 4.66 -4.77 -13.01
C VAL A 137 4.52 -3.99 -14.33
N ARG A 138 5.62 -3.44 -14.85
CA ARG A 138 5.61 -2.70 -16.11
C ARG A 138 5.12 -3.54 -17.30
N ASP A 139 5.59 -4.78 -17.41
CA ASP A 139 5.20 -5.66 -18.50
C ASP A 139 3.75 -6.12 -18.36
N ALA A 140 3.28 -6.37 -17.14
CA ALA A 140 1.88 -6.66 -16.86
C ALA A 140 0.95 -5.48 -17.16
N LEU A 141 1.38 -4.25 -16.87
CA LEU A 141 0.67 -3.01 -17.25
C LEU A 141 0.55 -2.88 -18.77
N LYS A 142 1.67 -3.04 -19.50
CA LYS A 142 1.66 -2.98 -20.97
C LYS A 142 0.77 -4.04 -21.59
N GLY A 143 0.71 -5.21 -20.99
CA GLY A 143 -0.17 -6.32 -21.42
C GLY A 143 -1.62 -6.19 -20.97
N GLY A 144 -2.00 -5.11 -20.27
CA GLY A 144 -3.36 -4.91 -19.77
C GLY A 144 -3.78 -5.90 -18.67
N LYS A 145 -2.82 -6.61 -18.06
CA LYS A 145 -3.07 -7.67 -17.07
C LYS A 145 -3.30 -7.13 -15.65
N VAL A 146 -2.72 -5.97 -15.33
CA VAL A 146 -2.81 -5.32 -14.03
C VAL A 146 -3.04 -3.83 -14.19
N LYS A 147 -3.71 -3.20 -13.22
CA LYS A 147 -3.77 -1.75 -13.04
C LYS A 147 -3.03 -1.38 -11.76
N VAL A 148 -2.29 -0.28 -11.79
CA VAL A 148 -1.67 0.31 -10.60
C VAL A 148 -2.34 1.63 -10.30
N VAL A 149 -2.90 1.75 -9.11
CA VAL A 149 -3.61 2.93 -8.64
C VAL A 149 -3.09 3.38 -7.28
N SER A 150 -3.33 4.64 -6.92
CA SER A 150 -3.07 5.17 -5.59
C SER A 150 -4.38 5.61 -4.95
N GLY A 151 -4.41 5.67 -3.62
CA GLY A 151 -5.57 6.15 -2.88
C GLY A 151 -5.19 6.57 -1.47
N VAL A 152 -6.11 7.26 -0.83
CA VAL A 152 -5.98 7.68 0.57
C VAL A 152 -7.22 7.26 1.34
N TYR A 153 -6.99 6.55 2.43
CA TYR A 153 -8.00 6.17 3.41
C TYR A 153 -8.15 7.27 4.46
N ASP A 154 -9.34 7.76 4.64
CA ASP A 154 -9.66 8.73 5.69
C ASP A 154 -10.06 7.99 6.97
N LEU A 155 -9.24 8.17 8.03
CA LEU A 155 -9.47 7.54 9.33
C LEU A 155 -10.74 8.03 10.04
N ALA A 156 -11.26 9.20 9.70
CA ALA A 156 -12.43 9.78 10.35
C ALA A 156 -13.73 9.35 9.68
N SER A 157 -13.77 9.36 8.35
CA SER A 157 -14.99 9.00 7.59
C SER A 157 -15.05 7.51 7.26
N GLY A 158 -13.91 6.80 7.23
CA GLY A 158 -13.83 5.42 6.76
C GLY A 158 -13.85 5.29 5.23
N GLU A 159 -13.74 6.38 4.49
CA GLU A 159 -13.79 6.40 3.03
C GLU A 159 -12.40 6.28 2.40
N VAL A 160 -12.34 5.69 1.21
CA VAL A 160 -11.14 5.64 0.38
C VAL A 160 -11.36 6.47 -0.90
N THR A 161 -10.51 7.47 -1.10
CA THR A 161 -10.46 8.22 -2.36
C THR A 161 -9.34 7.65 -3.23
N VAL A 162 -9.70 7.11 -4.40
CA VAL A 162 -8.78 6.54 -5.38
C VAL A 162 -8.46 7.55 -6.48
N LYS A 163 -7.19 7.52 -6.96
CA LYS A 163 -6.68 8.37 -8.05
C LYS A 163 -6.08 7.52 -9.17
#